data_97f5f2f863f1563c2f748cc03503270a
#
_entry.id   97f5f2f863f1563c2f748cc03503270a
#
_cell.length_a   1.000
_cell.length_b   1.000
_cell.length_c   1.000
_cell.angle_alpha   90.00
_cell.angle_beta   90.00
_cell.angle_gamma   90.00
#
_symmetry.space_group_name_H-M   'P 1'
#
loop_
_entity.id
_entity.type
_entity.pdbx_description
1 polymer ?
#
loop_
_entity_poly.entity_id
_entity_poly.type
_entity_poly.pdbx_seq_one_letter_code
_entity_poly.pdbx_strand_id
1 'polypeptide(L)'
;MSKPIFLYPSLNDELRDGVFQAKKYTIYYVNNDEFEKELEYEPADIGTAINCLKTDGVWNADKFNLCLKRAIALKGFKKLFGPDGIACRNAVLGVSVIWTSPDSRQRGSKAVMTIDVNGEDLSVKQDHTFNEGEIDIAFSAAKIRGDVNFSVVLYIAKAGVPEEDEMHLANEEGFVLGELDSFTLRIEGSGSLFPVFEVYEQEQPLWYVRCDWTDPVSDSFSETVSININTAHKNYKYIDRAQKTFCLQLLVEVMSSALCCIIEKIRSEKYLEQILGDEEMESGSVGEAVRYFAYTLGWDLSSPDKLSLSTRKFFDGRITG
;
A
#
# COMPACT_ATOMS: atom_id res chain seq x y z
N MET A 1 19.02 4.84 17.47
CA MET A 1 18.02 3.74 17.49
C MET A 1 18.68 2.56 18.19
N SER A 2 18.06 2.01 19.25
CA SER A 2 18.54 0.79 19.91
C SER A 2 18.29 -0.40 18.97
N LYS A 3 19.32 -1.20 18.69
CA LYS A 3 19.13 -2.46 17.97
C LYS A 3 18.37 -3.43 18.89
N PRO A 4 17.33 -4.11 18.38
CA PRO A 4 16.68 -5.15 19.18
C PRO A 4 17.68 -6.27 19.51
N ILE A 5 17.64 -6.76 20.73
CA ILE A 5 18.43 -7.92 21.16
C ILE A 5 17.53 -9.14 20.91
N PHE A 6 17.90 -9.99 19.98
CA PHE A 6 17.21 -11.27 19.75
C PHE A 6 17.75 -12.31 20.73
N LEU A 7 16.85 -13.10 21.32
CA LEU A 7 17.20 -14.18 22.25
C LEU A 7 17.76 -15.43 21.52
N TYR A 8 17.45 -15.55 20.23
CA TYR A 8 17.84 -16.66 19.37
C TYR A 8 18.60 -16.15 18.15
N PRO A 9 19.49 -16.97 17.56
CA PRO A 9 20.08 -16.68 16.28
C PRO A 9 19.00 -16.37 15.23
N SER A 10 19.20 -15.31 14.46
CA SER A 10 18.27 -14.85 13.44
C SER A 10 19.01 -14.60 12.14
N LEU A 11 18.25 -14.50 11.05
CA LEU A 11 18.78 -14.19 9.75
C LEU A 11 19.50 -12.84 9.76
N ASN A 12 20.79 -12.84 9.49
CA ASN A 12 21.60 -11.65 9.32
C ASN A 12 21.82 -11.34 7.82
N ASP A 13 22.40 -10.18 7.52
CA ASP A 13 22.61 -9.74 6.14
C ASP A 13 23.52 -10.72 5.35
N GLU A 14 24.56 -11.29 5.96
CA GLU A 14 25.46 -12.23 5.32
C GLU A 14 24.77 -13.55 4.94
N LEU A 15 23.98 -14.12 5.85
CA LEU A 15 23.18 -15.31 5.56
C LEU A 15 22.11 -15.02 4.51
N ARG A 16 21.42 -13.90 4.63
CA ARG A 16 20.39 -13.48 3.68
C ARG A 16 20.96 -13.36 2.27
N ASP A 17 22.01 -12.55 2.09
CA ASP A 17 22.62 -12.28 0.79
C ASP A 17 23.28 -13.52 0.20
N GLY A 18 23.69 -14.46 1.04
CA GLY A 18 24.25 -15.73 0.62
C GLY A 18 23.21 -16.79 0.24
N VAL A 19 21.93 -16.65 0.61
CA VAL A 19 20.89 -17.66 0.33
C VAL A 19 19.75 -17.16 -0.54
N PHE A 20 19.36 -15.90 -0.44
CA PHE A 20 18.17 -15.38 -1.09
C PHE A 20 18.48 -14.68 -2.40
N GLN A 21 17.69 -15.00 -3.43
CA GLN A 21 17.72 -14.33 -4.72
C GLN A 21 16.29 -14.08 -5.17
N ALA A 22 16.03 -12.92 -5.77
CA ALA A 22 14.71 -12.56 -6.28
C ALA A 22 14.83 -11.74 -7.57
N LYS A 23 13.84 -11.92 -8.46
CA LYS A 23 13.67 -11.06 -9.64
C LYS A 23 12.92 -9.77 -9.23
N LYS A 24 12.76 -8.84 -10.16
CA LYS A 24 11.85 -7.70 -9.98
C LYS A 24 10.41 -8.17 -9.89
N TYR A 25 9.56 -7.39 -9.22
CA TYR A 25 8.13 -7.62 -9.26
C TYR A 25 7.58 -7.33 -10.66
N THR A 26 6.71 -8.19 -11.14
CA THR A 26 5.80 -7.91 -12.25
C THR A 26 4.46 -7.53 -11.64
N ILE A 27 3.96 -6.34 -11.96
CA ILE A 27 2.69 -5.82 -11.46
C ILE A 27 1.74 -5.72 -12.63
N TYR A 28 0.53 -6.24 -12.50
CA TYR A 28 -0.45 -6.26 -13.58
C TYR A 28 -1.87 -6.24 -13.02
N TYR A 29 -2.82 -5.93 -13.88
CA TYR A 29 -4.25 -6.06 -13.61
C TYR A 29 -4.93 -6.82 -14.74
N VAL A 30 -6.13 -7.33 -14.46
CA VAL A 30 -6.97 -7.95 -15.49
C VAL A 30 -8.03 -6.94 -15.90
N ASN A 31 -8.04 -6.60 -17.19
CA ASN A 31 -9.01 -5.66 -17.76
C ASN A 31 -10.38 -6.31 -17.96
N ASN A 32 -11.37 -5.52 -18.44
CA ASN A 32 -12.73 -6.01 -18.68
C ASN A 32 -12.82 -7.10 -19.78
N ASP A 33 -11.82 -7.21 -20.64
CA ASP A 33 -11.72 -8.21 -21.71
C ASP A 33 -10.94 -9.47 -21.27
N GLU A 34 -10.67 -9.61 -19.97
CA GLU A 34 -9.91 -10.71 -19.34
C GLU A 34 -8.43 -10.79 -19.77
N PHE A 35 -7.84 -9.71 -20.30
CA PHE A 35 -6.42 -9.66 -20.60
C PHE A 35 -5.62 -9.08 -19.46
N GLU A 36 -4.46 -9.70 -19.17
CA GLU A 36 -3.46 -9.16 -18.26
C GLU A 36 -2.79 -7.94 -18.90
N LYS A 37 -2.74 -6.83 -18.15
CA LYS A 37 -2.07 -5.59 -18.52
C LYS A 37 -1.01 -5.29 -17.46
N GLU A 38 0.24 -5.28 -17.88
CA GLU A 38 1.37 -4.96 -17.01
C GLU A 38 1.41 -3.46 -16.73
N LEU A 39 1.72 -3.11 -15.48
CA LEU A 39 1.93 -1.75 -15.01
C LEU A 39 3.39 -1.57 -14.62
N GLU A 40 3.97 -0.46 -15.00
CA GLU A 40 5.32 -0.07 -14.62
C GLU A 40 5.33 0.54 -13.21
N TYR A 41 6.48 0.49 -12.56
CA TYR A 41 6.73 1.21 -11.31
C TYR A 41 8.17 1.73 -11.28
N GLU A 42 8.37 2.81 -10.57
CA GLU A 42 9.69 3.44 -10.41
C GLU A 42 9.89 3.95 -8.98
N PRO A 43 11.14 4.11 -8.53
CA PRO A 43 11.41 4.73 -7.23
C PRO A 43 10.75 6.12 -7.13
N ALA A 44 10.09 6.40 -6.00
CA ALA A 44 9.43 7.69 -5.75
C ALA A 44 10.43 8.85 -5.78
N ASP A 45 11.60 8.64 -5.14
CA ASP A 45 12.72 9.59 -5.10
C ASP A 45 14.04 8.86 -5.04
N ILE A 46 15.13 9.56 -5.38
CA ILE A 46 16.48 9.02 -5.28
C ILE A 46 16.81 8.69 -3.82
N GLY A 47 17.05 7.42 -3.53
CA GLY A 47 17.42 6.93 -2.20
C GLY A 47 16.26 6.53 -1.30
N THR A 48 15.01 6.52 -1.80
CA THR A 48 13.87 5.94 -1.09
C THR A 48 13.67 4.47 -1.47
N ALA A 49 13.15 3.69 -0.50
CA ALA A 49 12.73 2.31 -0.74
C ALA A 49 11.28 2.22 -1.28
N ILE A 50 10.65 3.37 -1.53
CA ILE A 50 9.26 3.45 -2.00
C ILE A 50 9.26 3.48 -3.52
N ASN A 51 8.42 2.66 -4.14
CA ASN A 51 8.21 2.62 -5.57
C ASN A 51 6.80 3.09 -5.90
N CYS A 52 6.68 4.05 -6.81
CA CYS A 52 5.40 4.55 -7.30
C CYS A 52 4.92 3.70 -8.47
N LEU A 53 3.67 3.24 -8.41
CA LEU A 53 3.02 2.56 -9.51
C LEU A 53 2.63 3.59 -10.58
N LYS A 54 3.06 3.36 -11.82
CA LYS A 54 2.63 4.16 -12.98
C LYS A 54 1.33 3.61 -13.53
N THR A 55 0.33 4.46 -13.63
CA THR A 55 -0.92 4.07 -14.26
C THR A 55 -0.83 4.22 -15.79
N ASP A 56 -1.51 3.35 -16.51
CA ASP A 56 -1.62 3.39 -17.97
C ASP A 56 -2.80 4.29 -18.45
N GLY A 57 -3.36 5.11 -17.54
CA GLY A 57 -4.53 5.94 -17.78
C GLY A 57 -5.87 5.18 -17.75
N VAL A 58 -5.84 3.85 -17.68
CA VAL A 58 -7.03 2.98 -17.62
C VAL A 58 -7.20 2.35 -16.25
N TRP A 59 -6.09 1.86 -15.67
CA TRP A 59 -6.11 1.22 -14.38
C TRP A 59 -6.47 2.19 -13.25
N ASN A 60 -7.32 1.70 -12.38
CA ASN A 60 -7.73 2.43 -11.19
C ASN A 60 -7.97 1.44 -10.04
N ALA A 61 -7.42 1.75 -8.86
CA ALA A 61 -7.50 0.88 -7.69
C ALA A 61 -8.93 0.55 -7.23
N ASP A 62 -9.89 1.41 -7.51
CA ASP A 62 -11.29 1.22 -7.13
C ASP A 62 -12.08 0.34 -8.11
N LYS A 63 -11.62 0.20 -9.35
CA LYS A 63 -12.34 -0.52 -10.41
C LYS A 63 -11.69 -1.84 -10.79
N PHE A 64 -10.37 -1.91 -10.74
CA PHE A 64 -9.62 -3.07 -11.18
C PHE A 64 -8.90 -3.76 -10.02
N ASN A 65 -8.66 -5.04 -10.19
CA ASN A 65 -7.75 -5.79 -9.33
C ASN A 65 -6.30 -5.29 -9.52
N LEU A 66 -5.43 -5.65 -8.60
CA LEU A 66 -3.99 -5.49 -8.72
C LEU A 66 -3.32 -6.81 -8.36
N CYS A 67 -2.49 -7.31 -9.25
CA CYS A 67 -1.76 -8.54 -9.07
C CYS A 67 -0.25 -8.27 -9.09
N LEU A 68 0.47 -8.94 -8.18
CA LEU A 68 1.93 -8.88 -8.10
C LEU A 68 2.49 -10.28 -8.21
N LYS A 69 3.42 -10.49 -9.14
CA LYS A 69 4.18 -11.74 -9.29
C LYS A 69 5.67 -11.47 -9.13
N ARG A 70 6.38 -12.42 -8.52
CA ARG A 70 7.83 -12.34 -8.38
C ARG A 70 8.42 -13.73 -8.18
N ALA A 71 9.36 -14.11 -9.03
CA ALA A 71 10.13 -15.31 -8.82
C ALA A 71 11.20 -15.08 -7.75
N ILE A 72 11.30 -16.00 -6.81
CA ILE A 72 12.31 -16.05 -5.75
C ILE A 72 13.03 -17.39 -5.76
N ALA A 73 14.25 -17.42 -5.23
CA ALA A 73 15.04 -18.64 -5.12
C ALA A 73 15.85 -18.63 -3.83
N LEU A 74 16.02 -19.80 -3.23
CA LEU A 74 16.93 -20.03 -2.11
C LEU A 74 18.06 -20.96 -2.57
N LYS A 75 19.28 -20.44 -2.54
CA LYS A 75 20.51 -21.18 -2.86
C LYS A 75 21.31 -21.46 -1.60
N GLY A 76 21.90 -22.65 -1.53
CA GLY A 76 22.78 -22.99 -0.39
C GLY A 76 22.09 -22.90 0.97
N PHE A 77 20.78 -23.08 1.02
CA PHE A 77 19.95 -22.92 2.21
C PHE A 77 20.27 -23.92 3.34
N LYS A 78 21.06 -24.97 3.06
CA LYS A 78 21.48 -25.93 4.08
C LYS A 78 22.23 -25.28 5.24
N LYS A 79 22.90 -24.15 5.01
CA LYS A 79 23.60 -23.39 6.06
C LYS A 79 22.65 -22.66 7.04
N LEU A 80 21.35 -22.65 6.76
CA LEU A 80 20.35 -22.12 7.71
C LEU A 80 20.05 -23.11 8.84
N PHE A 81 20.44 -24.38 8.68
CA PHE A 81 20.09 -25.46 9.59
C PHE A 81 21.30 -25.95 10.39
N GLY A 82 21.01 -26.48 11.57
CA GLY A 82 22.01 -27.04 12.49
C GLY A 82 22.58 -26.01 13.47
N PRO A 83 23.53 -26.42 14.32
CA PRO A 83 24.00 -25.64 15.47
C PRO A 83 24.66 -24.31 15.09
N ASP A 84 25.26 -24.22 13.91
CA ASP A 84 25.86 -22.99 13.38
C ASP A 84 24.87 -22.17 12.51
N GLY A 85 23.64 -22.66 12.36
CA GLY A 85 22.56 -22.02 11.59
C GLY A 85 21.62 -21.23 12.47
N ILE A 86 20.38 -21.11 12.00
CA ILE A 86 19.29 -20.38 12.67
C ILE A 86 18.06 -21.26 12.96
N ALA A 87 18.08 -22.51 12.52
CA ALA A 87 17.00 -23.48 12.72
C ALA A 87 17.55 -24.89 12.96
N CYS A 88 16.81 -25.72 13.70
CA CYS A 88 17.16 -27.11 13.94
C CYS A 88 17.30 -27.89 12.62
N ARG A 89 18.19 -28.90 12.59
CA ARG A 89 18.46 -29.74 11.40
C ARG A 89 17.22 -30.37 10.79
N ASN A 90 16.25 -30.70 11.59
CA ASN A 90 15.02 -31.39 11.18
C ASN A 90 13.77 -30.49 11.19
N ALA A 91 13.93 -29.19 11.32
CA ALA A 91 12.86 -28.24 11.16
C ALA A 91 12.48 -28.08 9.69
N VAL A 92 11.26 -27.65 9.42
CA VAL A 92 10.83 -27.16 8.10
C VAL A 92 10.75 -25.66 8.15
N LEU A 93 11.47 -24.99 7.28
CA LEU A 93 11.41 -23.54 7.12
C LEU A 93 10.39 -23.19 6.03
N GLY A 94 9.73 -22.08 6.20
CA GLY A 94 8.82 -21.51 5.23
C GLY A 94 9.25 -20.12 4.78
N VAL A 95 8.98 -19.78 3.53
CA VAL A 95 9.02 -18.41 3.05
C VAL A 95 7.58 -17.94 2.89
N SER A 96 7.29 -16.79 3.45
CA SER A 96 5.97 -16.14 3.35
C SER A 96 6.14 -14.69 2.95
N VAL A 97 5.20 -14.16 2.19
CA VAL A 97 5.08 -12.72 2.01
C VAL A 97 3.99 -12.21 2.94
N ILE A 98 4.33 -11.19 3.70
CA ILE A 98 3.42 -10.45 4.57
C ILE A 98 3.22 -9.09 3.93
N TRP A 99 2.00 -8.59 3.90
CA TRP A 99 1.72 -7.25 3.40
C TRP A 99 0.84 -6.46 4.37
N THR A 100 1.04 -5.14 4.36
CA THR A 100 0.23 -4.18 5.12
C THR A 100 -0.08 -2.97 4.26
N SER A 101 -1.33 -2.52 4.29
CA SER A 101 -1.79 -1.28 3.68
C SER A 101 -2.40 -0.42 4.79
N PRO A 102 -1.63 0.51 5.39
CA PRO A 102 -2.09 1.32 6.52
C PRO A 102 -3.32 2.16 6.18
N ASP A 103 -3.35 2.76 4.98
CA ASP A 103 -4.43 3.63 4.54
C ASP A 103 -5.76 2.87 4.37
N SER A 104 -5.69 1.62 3.93
CA SER A 104 -6.85 0.73 3.85
C SER A 104 -7.12 -0.04 5.15
N ARG A 105 -6.23 0.05 6.14
CA ARG A 105 -6.25 -0.76 7.38
C ARG A 105 -6.33 -2.26 7.11
N GLN A 106 -5.70 -2.70 6.02
CA GLN A 106 -5.67 -4.07 5.58
C GLN A 106 -4.29 -4.68 5.81
N ARG A 107 -4.27 -5.96 6.08
CA ARG A 107 -3.05 -6.77 6.17
C ARG A 107 -3.34 -8.20 5.76
N GLY A 108 -2.32 -8.92 5.38
CA GLY A 108 -2.43 -10.34 5.07
C GLY A 108 -1.08 -10.99 4.91
N SER A 109 -1.11 -12.29 4.71
CA SER A 109 0.07 -13.09 4.42
C SER A 109 -0.26 -14.20 3.44
N LYS A 110 0.74 -14.64 2.69
CA LYS A 110 0.64 -15.79 1.78
C LYS A 110 1.93 -16.60 1.87
N ALA A 111 1.81 -17.88 2.22
CA ALA A 111 2.93 -18.79 2.15
C ALA A 111 3.33 -19.00 0.68
N VAL A 112 4.62 -19.00 0.42
CA VAL A 112 5.21 -19.07 -0.93
C VAL A 112 5.81 -20.44 -1.18
N MET A 113 6.67 -20.90 -0.25
CA MET A 113 7.36 -22.18 -0.37
C MET A 113 7.79 -22.69 0.99
N THR A 114 8.11 -23.96 1.07
CA THR A 114 8.74 -24.59 2.23
C THR A 114 10.06 -25.24 1.84
N ILE A 115 10.98 -25.31 2.79
CA ILE A 115 12.30 -25.91 2.64
C ILE A 115 12.45 -26.97 3.72
N ASP A 116 12.63 -28.21 3.31
CA ASP A 116 12.92 -29.33 4.19
C ASP A 116 14.26 -29.97 3.78
N VAL A 117 15.16 -30.07 4.72
CA VAL A 117 16.47 -30.71 4.51
C VAL A 117 16.37 -32.22 4.61
N ASN A 118 15.32 -32.76 5.23
CA ASN A 118 15.16 -34.18 5.52
C ASN A 118 14.69 -35.04 4.34
N GLY A 119 14.24 -34.44 3.24
CA GLY A 119 13.72 -35.15 2.06
C GLY A 119 14.75 -35.52 1.01
N GLU A 120 15.95 -34.95 1.04
CA GLU A 120 17.00 -35.23 0.07
C GLU A 120 18.24 -35.86 0.71
N ASP A 121 18.68 -36.93 0.08
CA ASP A 121 19.89 -37.66 0.42
C ASP A 121 21.09 -36.74 0.62
N LEU A 122 21.44 -36.49 1.89
CA LEU A 122 22.56 -35.63 2.30
C LEU A 122 23.94 -36.13 1.80
N SER A 123 23.96 -37.26 1.08
CA SER A 123 25.17 -37.82 0.48
C SER A 123 25.60 -37.12 -0.78
N VAL A 124 24.78 -36.32 -1.42
CA VAL A 124 25.12 -35.58 -2.64
C VAL A 124 25.79 -34.27 -2.29
N LYS A 125 27.09 -34.26 -2.23
CA LYS A 125 27.95 -33.07 -2.08
C LYS A 125 27.94 -32.18 -3.33
N GLN A 126 26.82 -31.97 -3.99
CA GLN A 126 26.74 -31.03 -5.10
C GLN A 126 25.93 -29.83 -4.69
N ASP A 127 26.55 -28.67 -4.90
CA ASP A 127 26.13 -27.30 -4.57
C ASP A 127 24.88 -26.82 -5.35
N HIS A 128 23.97 -27.72 -5.66
CA HIS A 128 22.79 -27.49 -6.50
C HIS A 128 21.46 -27.62 -5.77
N THR A 129 21.44 -27.42 -4.46
CA THR A 129 20.17 -27.25 -3.74
C THR A 129 19.59 -25.89 -4.04
N PHE A 130 18.82 -25.85 -5.10
CA PHE A 130 18.13 -24.69 -5.61
C PHE A 130 16.65 -24.92 -5.43
N ASN A 131 16.00 -24.09 -4.60
CA ASN A 131 14.56 -24.18 -4.41
C ASN A 131 13.93 -22.87 -4.93
N GLU A 132 13.03 -22.99 -5.88
CA GLU A 132 12.35 -21.88 -6.52
C GLU A 132 10.92 -21.77 -6.02
N GLY A 133 10.47 -20.53 -5.83
CA GLY A 133 9.10 -20.19 -5.48
C GLY A 133 8.62 -18.98 -6.24
N GLU A 134 7.32 -18.82 -6.33
CA GLU A 134 6.70 -17.65 -6.92
C GLU A 134 5.81 -16.95 -5.90
N ILE A 135 6.10 -15.69 -5.64
CA ILE A 135 5.16 -14.79 -4.98
C ILE A 135 4.09 -14.45 -6.02
N ASP A 136 2.84 -14.73 -5.72
CA ASP A 136 1.69 -14.37 -6.54
C ASP A 136 0.57 -13.89 -5.62
N ILE A 137 0.33 -12.58 -5.60
CA ILE A 137 -0.67 -11.93 -4.74
C ILE A 137 -1.65 -11.17 -5.61
N ALA A 138 -2.92 -11.35 -5.36
CA ALA A 138 -3.98 -10.61 -6.02
C ALA A 138 -4.83 -9.84 -5.00
N PHE A 139 -5.06 -8.59 -5.28
CA PHE A 139 -5.94 -7.70 -4.54
C PHE A 139 -7.17 -7.40 -5.38
N SER A 140 -8.34 -7.60 -4.79
CA SER A 140 -9.58 -7.16 -5.42
C SER A 140 -9.64 -5.65 -5.53
N ALA A 141 -10.46 -5.12 -6.43
CA ALA A 141 -10.74 -3.70 -6.53
C ALA A 141 -11.09 -3.08 -5.17
N ALA A 142 -10.63 -1.87 -4.93
CA ALA A 142 -10.84 -1.08 -3.72
C ALA A 142 -10.27 -1.67 -2.41
N LYS A 143 -9.47 -2.76 -2.47
CA LYS A 143 -8.96 -3.43 -1.27
C LYS A 143 -7.73 -2.73 -0.67
N ILE A 144 -6.86 -2.17 -1.50
CA ILE A 144 -5.61 -1.54 -1.08
C ILE A 144 -5.50 -0.13 -1.66
N ARG A 145 -4.86 0.76 -0.90
CA ARG A 145 -4.65 2.18 -1.26
C ARG A 145 -3.38 2.70 -0.62
N GLY A 146 -2.87 3.81 -1.16
CA GLY A 146 -1.68 4.47 -0.64
C GLY A 146 -0.45 3.57 -0.64
N ASP A 147 0.33 3.63 0.42
CA ASP A 147 1.52 2.80 0.54
C ASP A 147 1.17 1.38 1.00
N VAL A 148 1.59 0.39 0.21
CA VAL A 148 1.49 -1.03 0.55
C VAL A 148 2.88 -1.58 0.79
N ASN A 149 3.13 -2.04 2.00
CA ASN A 149 4.42 -2.60 2.40
C ASN A 149 4.36 -4.12 2.29
N PHE A 150 5.33 -4.71 1.60
CA PHE A 150 5.53 -6.14 1.46
C PHE A 150 6.83 -6.53 2.14
N SER A 151 6.79 -7.53 3.02
CA SER A 151 7.96 -8.16 3.63
C SER A 151 7.98 -9.64 3.27
N VAL A 152 9.06 -10.11 2.67
CA VAL A 152 9.31 -11.53 2.45
C VAL A 152 10.06 -12.04 3.67
N VAL A 153 9.47 -12.96 4.41
CA VAL A 153 10.02 -13.46 5.68
C VAL A 153 10.34 -14.94 5.62
N LEU A 154 11.41 -15.31 6.32
CA LEU A 154 11.75 -16.69 6.63
C LEU A 154 11.20 -17.03 8.01
N TYR A 155 10.48 -18.14 8.13
CA TYR A 155 9.86 -18.56 9.38
C TYR A 155 9.94 -20.07 9.57
N ILE A 156 9.69 -20.54 10.80
CA ILE A 156 9.59 -21.96 11.10
C ILE A 156 8.18 -22.43 10.73
N ALA A 157 8.07 -23.18 9.62
CA ALA A 157 6.79 -23.74 9.16
C ALA A 157 6.39 -24.98 9.96
N LYS A 158 7.40 -25.75 10.42
CA LYS A 158 7.21 -26.89 11.33
C LYS A 158 8.40 -26.98 12.28
N ALA A 159 8.13 -27.05 13.55
CA ALA A 159 9.15 -27.24 14.58
C ALA A 159 9.88 -28.58 14.40
N GLY A 160 11.18 -28.56 14.63
CA GLY A 160 12.01 -29.76 14.69
C GLY A 160 12.07 -30.35 16.09
N VAL A 161 12.92 -31.36 16.26
CA VAL A 161 13.32 -31.89 17.56
C VAL A 161 14.78 -31.50 17.77
N PRO A 162 15.10 -30.51 18.62
CA PRO A 162 16.45 -30.02 18.77
C PRO A 162 17.35 -31.10 19.41
N GLU A 163 18.58 -31.21 18.92
CA GLU A 163 19.64 -31.95 19.56
C GLU A 163 20.29 -31.09 20.66
N GLU A 164 21.20 -31.67 21.49
CA GLU A 164 21.83 -30.95 22.62
C GLU A 164 22.56 -29.68 22.17
N ASP A 165 23.18 -29.70 20.99
CA ASP A 165 23.91 -28.55 20.41
C ASP A 165 23.01 -27.53 19.71
N GLU A 166 21.70 -27.79 19.64
CA GLU A 166 20.70 -26.93 18.99
C GLU A 166 19.73 -26.25 19.97
N MET A 167 19.88 -26.45 21.28
CA MET A 167 18.97 -25.92 22.31
C MET A 167 18.92 -24.39 22.37
N HIS A 168 19.85 -23.70 21.73
CA HIS A 168 19.91 -22.25 21.63
C HIS A 168 19.16 -21.68 20.44
N LEU A 169 18.61 -22.54 19.56
CA LEU A 169 17.87 -22.13 18.37
C LEU A 169 16.38 -21.95 18.66
N ALA A 170 15.75 -21.03 17.92
CA ALA A 170 14.30 -20.91 17.94
C ALA A 170 13.66 -22.17 17.33
N ASN A 171 12.59 -22.69 17.94
CA ASN A 171 11.95 -23.93 17.50
C ASN A 171 10.43 -23.91 17.75
N GLU A 172 9.76 -22.79 17.46
CA GLU A 172 8.30 -22.69 17.55
C GLU A 172 7.70 -22.45 16.16
N GLU A 173 6.62 -23.14 15.84
CA GLU A 173 5.90 -22.94 14.57
C GLU A 173 5.37 -21.51 14.48
N GLY A 174 5.58 -20.87 13.31
CA GLY A 174 5.23 -19.48 13.06
C GLY A 174 6.28 -18.47 13.52
N PHE A 175 7.35 -18.91 14.21
CA PHE A 175 8.43 -18.00 14.62
C PHE A 175 9.16 -17.43 13.40
N VAL A 176 9.21 -16.10 13.27
CA VAL A 176 9.89 -15.40 12.17
C VAL A 176 11.38 -15.30 12.48
N LEU A 177 12.19 -15.95 11.66
CA LEU A 177 13.65 -15.98 11.78
C LEU A 177 14.34 -14.73 11.20
N GLY A 178 13.65 -14.02 10.32
CA GLY A 178 14.13 -12.76 9.75
C GLY A 178 13.46 -12.38 8.44
N GLU A 179 13.78 -11.18 7.98
CA GLU A 179 13.30 -10.62 6.71
C GLU A 179 14.33 -10.92 5.60
N LEU A 180 13.85 -11.55 4.53
CA LEU A 180 14.64 -11.84 3.34
C LEU A 180 14.69 -10.66 2.38
N ASP A 181 13.57 -9.93 2.25
CA ASP A 181 13.44 -8.76 1.40
C ASP A 181 12.24 -7.91 1.79
N SER A 182 12.27 -6.63 1.45
CA SER A 182 11.15 -5.71 1.62
C SER A 182 10.93 -4.88 0.36
N PHE A 183 9.67 -4.55 0.10
CA PHE A 183 9.26 -3.76 -1.05
C PHE A 183 8.04 -2.92 -0.68
N THR A 184 8.11 -1.62 -0.88
CA THR A 184 6.98 -0.72 -0.69
C THR A 184 6.49 -0.23 -2.03
N LEU A 185 5.21 -0.45 -2.32
CA LEU A 185 4.54 0.03 -3.50
C LEU A 185 3.58 1.14 -3.11
N ARG A 186 3.80 2.33 -3.64
CA ARG A 186 2.86 3.43 -3.58
C ARG A 186 1.88 3.30 -4.73
N ILE A 187 0.63 3.05 -4.37
CA ILE A 187 -0.49 3.01 -5.30
C ILE A 187 -1.01 4.44 -5.39
N GLU A 188 -0.54 5.18 -6.35
CA GLU A 188 -1.11 6.47 -6.68
C GLU A 188 -2.48 6.24 -7.30
N GLY A 189 -3.51 6.38 -6.49
CA GLY A 189 -4.82 6.71 -7.03
C GLY A 189 -4.82 8.22 -7.20
N SER A 190 -4.84 8.70 -8.44
CA SER A 190 -5.21 10.08 -8.70
C SER A 190 -6.50 10.38 -7.94
N GLY A 191 -6.42 11.10 -6.84
CA GLY A 191 -7.57 11.52 -6.05
C GLY A 191 -7.87 10.75 -4.75
N SER A 192 -7.05 9.77 -4.30
CA SER A 192 -7.36 9.03 -3.05
C SER A 192 -6.90 9.72 -1.76
N LEU A 193 -6.03 10.70 -1.82
CA LEU A 193 -5.69 11.55 -0.69
C LEU A 193 -6.25 12.95 -0.92
N PHE A 194 -7.45 13.18 -0.41
CA PHE A 194 -7.91 14.55 -0.24
C PHE A 194 -6.90 15.27 0.66
N PRO A 195 -6.36 16.41 0.27
CA PRO A 195 -5.37 17.15 1.03
C PRO A 195 -6.01 17.77 2.27
N VAL A 196 -6.23 16.94 3.29
CA VAL A 196 -6.85 17.34 4.56
C VAL A 196 -5.74 17.54 5.59
N PHE A 197 -5.69 18.74 6.15
CA PHE A 197 -4.69 19.16 7.13
C PHE A 197 -5.34 19.60 8.43
N GLU A 198 -4.76 19.25 9.55
CA GLU A 198 -5.09 19.82 10.83
C GLU A 198 -4.30 21.11 11.05
N VAL A 199 -5.00 22.20 11.32
CA VAL A 199 -4.41 23.53 11.58
C VAL A 199 -4.87 24.04 12.93
N TYR A 200 -4.09 24.93 13.56
CA TYR A 200 -4.45 25.58 14.82
C TYR A 200 -4.56 27.09 14.61
N GLU A 201 -5.76 27.57 14.35
CA GLU A 201 -6.03 28.98 14.04
C GLU A 201 -7.26 29.48 14.80
N GLN A 202 -7.07 30.32 15.82
CA GLN A 202 -8.12 30.70 16.78
C GLN A 202 -9.29 31.48 16.18
N GLU A 203 -9.07 32.23 15.09
CA GLU A 203 -10.08 33.09 14.47
C GLU A 203 -10.74 32.48 13.23
N GLN A 204 -10.29 31.28 12.82
CA GLN A 204 -10.81 30.61 11.63
C GLN A 204 -11.99 29.70 11.98
N PRO A 205 -12.88 29.42 11.00
CA PRO A 205 -13.97 28.47 11.16
C PRO A 205 -13.48 27.04 11.43
N LEU A 206 -14.40 26.14 11.74
CA LEU A 206 -14.11 24.73 12.00
C LEU A 206 -13.36 24.04 10.85
N TRP A 207 -13.67 24.44 9.63
CA TRP A 207 -12.97 24.01 8.43
C TRP A 207 -13.05 25.09 7.35
N TYR A 208 -12.10 25.06 6.42
CA TYR A 208 -12.07 25.89 5.22
C TYR A 208 -11.23 25.27 4.14
N VAL A 209 -11.43 25.67 2.89
CA VAL A 209 -10.66 25.18 1.73
C VAL A 209 -9.78 26.32 1.22
N ARG A 210 -8.54 25.98 0.88
CA ARG A 210 -7.66 26.82 0.06
C ARG A 210 -7.48 26.17 -1.29
N CYS A 211 -7.50 27.00 -2.31
CA CYS A 211 -7.30 26.60 -3.69
C CYS A 211 -6.40 27.65 -4.33
N ASP A 212 -5.11 27.35 -4.36
CA ASP A 212 -4.04 28.30 -4.72
C ASP A 212 -3.44 27.99 -6.11
N TRP A 213 -4.14 27.23 -6.96
CA TRP A 213 -3.74 26.99 -8.33
C TRP A 213 -3.86 28.25 -9.21
N THR A 214 -2.98 28.33 -10.21
CA THR A 214 -3.00 29.33 -11.29
C THR A 214 -3.62 28.70 -12.54
N ASP A 215 -3.23 27.47 -12.85
CA ASP A 215 -3.75 26.66 -13.95
C ASP A 215 -4.09 25.26 -13.48
N PRO A 216 -5.38 24.93 -13.32
CA PRO A 216 -5.80 23.63 -12.81
C PRO A 216 -5.48 22.45 -13.71
N VAL A 217 -5.09 22.69 -14.98
CA VAL A 217 -4.73 21.61 -15.94
C VAL A 217 -3.33 21.09 -15.69
N SER A 218 -2.43 21.94 -15.17
CA SER A 218 -1.03 21.62 -14.90
C SER A 218 -0.66 21.61 -13.41
N ASP A 219 -1.31 22.46 -12.60
CA ASP A 219 -0.93 22.61 -11.20
C ASP A 219 -1.33 21.39 -10.36
N SER A 220 -0.40 20.93 -9.50
CA SER A 220 -0.57 19.75 -8.64
C SER A 220 -1.73 19.93 -7.65
N PHE A 221 -2.64 18.95 -7.61
CA PHE A 221 -3.76 18.93 -6.67
C PHE A 221 -3.31 18.91 -5.21
N SER A 222 -2.28 18.13 -4.89
CA SER A 222 -1.78 17.98 -3.52
C SER A 222 -1.04 19.22 -3.00
N GLU A 223 -0.50 20.06 -3.90
CA GLU A 223 0.27 21.25 -3.52
C GLU A 223 -0.59 22.52 -3.48
N THR A 224 -1.61 22.59 -4.35
CA THR A 224 -2.41 23.81 -4.53
C THR A 224 -3.79 23.76 -3.89
N VAL A 225 -4.24 22.57 -3.45
CA VAL A 225 -5.51 22.39 -2.74
C VAL A 225 -5.27 21.97 -1.31
N SER A 226 -5.96 22.59 -0.36
CA SER A 226 -5.98 22.11 1.03
C SER A 226 -7.36 22.25 1.66
N ILE A 227 -7.79 21.20 2.37
CA ILE A 227 -8.97 21.18 3.24
C ILE A 227 -8.45 21.27 4.66
N ASN A 228 -8.62 22.43 5.29
CA ASN A 228 -8.04 22.69 6.60
C ASN A 228 -9.10 22.47 7.70
N ILE A 229 -8.79 21.60 8.65
CA ILE A 229 -9.61 21.30 9.83
C ILE A 229 -9.00 22.03 11.03
N ASN A 230 -9.73 22.93 11.62
CA ASN A 230 -9.23 23.79 12.68
C ASN A 230 -9.36 23.15 14.07
N THR A 231 -8.25 22.71 14.62
CA THR A 231 -8.18 22.06 15.94
C THR A 231 -8.45 23.03 17.11
N ALA A 232 -8.29 24.35 16.90
CA ALA A 232 -8.61 25.38 17.90
C ALA A 232 -10.13 25.61 18.03
N HIS A 233 -10.93 25.18 17.06
CA HIS A 233 -12.37 25.44 17.08
C HIS A 233 -13.10 24.55 18.08
N LYS A 234 -14.04 25.14 18.86
CA LYS A 234 -14.81 24.44 19.92
C LYS A 234 -15.52 23.17 19.47
N ASN A 235 -15.88 23.07 18.20
CA ASN A 235 -16.56 21.91 17.62
C ASN A 235 -15.62 20.87 17.01
N TYR A 236 -14.29 21.05 17.04
CA TYR A 236 -13.30 20.07 16.54
C TYR A 236 -13.50 18.68 17.16
N LYS A 237 -13.86 18.63 18.45
CA LYS A 237 -14.17 17.38 19.18
C LYS A 237 -15.24 16.50 18.53
N TYR A 238 -16.05 17.03 17.63
CA TYR A 238 -17.07 16.26 16.89
C TYR A 238 -16.53 15.69 15.56
N ILE A 239 -15.37 16.14 15.11
CA ILE A 239 -14.71 15.64 13.89
C ILE A 239 -13.51 14.74 14.23
N ASP A 240 -12.90 14.93 15.39
CA ASP A 240 -11.79 14.12 15.88
C ASP A 240 -12.25 12.68 16.18
N ARG A 241 -11.74 11.73 15.38
CA ARG A 241 -12.07 10.29 15.51
C ARG A 241 -11.62 9.67 16.83
N ALA A 242 -10.66 10.27 17.54
CA ALA A 242 -10.19 9.80 18.84
C ALA A 242 -11.15 10.16 19.97
N GLN A 243 -12.10 11.06 19.76
CA GLN A 243 -13.04 11.54 20.77
C GLN A 243 -14.32 10.71 20.81
N LYS A 244 -14.86 10.50 22.02
CA LYS A 244 -16.16 9.84 22.21
C LYS A 244 -17.33 10.63 21.58
N THR A 245 -17.13 11.91 21.34
CA THR A 245 -18.11 12.81 20.75
C THR A 245 -18.05 12.85 19.23
N PHE A 246 -17.21 12.02 18.62
CA PHE A 246 -17.08 11.95 17.16
C PHE A 246 -18.43 11.75 16.47
N CYS A 247 -18.71 12.58 15.48
CA CYS A 247 -19.93 12.55 14.69
C CYS A 247 -19.58 12.32 13.22
N LEU A 248 -19.78 11.11 12.76
CA LEU A 248 -19.50 10.70 11.39
C LEU A 248 -20.22 11.57 10.36
N GLN A 249 -21.49 11.88 10.64
CA GLN A 249 -22.34 12.69 9.75
C GLN A 249 -21.77 14.10 9.55
N LEU A 250 -21.19 14.70 10.61
CA LEU A 250 -20.55 16.00 10.51
C LEU A 250 -19.28 15.93 9.62
N LEU A 251 -18.50 14.86 9.74
CA LEU A 251 -17.33 14.66 8.88
C LEU A 251 -17.75 14.49 7.40
N VAL A 252 -18.80 13.71 7.13
CA VAL A 252 -19.39 13.56 5.78
C VAL A 252 -19.80 14.93 5.21
N GLU A 253 -20.48 15.76 5.99
CA GLU A 253 -20.90 17.09 5.55
C GLU A 253 -19.70 18.01 5.28
N VAL A 254 -18.69 17.98 6.13
CA VAL A 254 -17.46 18.77 5.95
C VAL A 254 -16.76 18.37 4.66
N MET A 255 -16.52 17.08 4.46
CA MET A 255 -15.81 16.58 3.27
C MET A 255 -16.60 16.84 1.99
N SER A 256 -17.90 16.57 2.00
CA SER A 256 -18.78 16.82 0.84
C SER A 256 -18.80 18.30 0.46
N SER A 257 -18.93 19.18 1.47
CA SER A 257 -18.98 20.62 1.24
C SER A 257 -17.64 21.17 0.75
N ALA A 258 -16.51 20.67 1.30
CA ALA A 258 -15.18 21.07 0.87
C ALA A 258 -14.93 20.74 -0.59
N LEU A 259 -15.31 19.54 -1.03
CA LEU A 259 -15.15 19.13 -2.42
C LEU A 259 -16.10 19.90 -3.36
N CYS A 260 -17.31 20.19 -2.93
CA CYS A 260 -18.18 21.09 -3.67
C CYS A 260 -17.54 22.47 -3.88
N CYS A 261 -16.89 23.05 -2.86
CA CYS A 261 -16.18 24.33 -3.00
C CYS A 261 -15.07 24.28 -4.04
N ILE A 262 -14.26 23.18 -4.07
CA ILE A 262 -13.17 23.02 -5.03
C ILE A 262 -13.73 22.97 -6.45
N ILE A 263 -14.73 22.13 -6.69
CA ILE A 263 -15.33 21.95 -8.03
C ILE A 263 -16.06 23.20 -8.50
N GLU A 264 -16.75 23.90 -7.59
CA GLU A 264 -17.42 25.15 -7.93
C GLU A 264 -16.44 26.29 -8.25
N LYS A 265 -15.25 26.32 -7.63
CA LYS A 265 -14.20 27.25 -8.03
C LYS A 265 -13.74 26.98 -9.48
N ILE A 266 -13.46 25.72 -9.82
CA ILE A 266 -13.10 25.32 -11.18
C ILE A 266 -14.20 25.69 -12.20
N ARG A 267 -15.47 25.48 -11.84
CA ARG A 267 -16.62 25.88 -12.67
C ARG A 267 -16.67 27.39 -12.85
N SER A 268 -16.47 28.17 -11.78
CA SER A 268 -16.51 29.63 -11.84
C SER A 268 -15.36 30.23 -12.67
N GLU A 269 -14.21 29.54 -12.71
CA GLU A 269 -13.05 29.88 -13.54
C GLU A 269 -13.16 29.35 -14.99
N LYS A 270 -14.26 28.65 -15.32
CA LYS A 270 -14.59 28.11 -16.65
C LYS A 270 -13.67 27.00 -17.17
N TYR A 271 -12.96 26.31 -16.29
CA TYR A 271 -12.12 25.17 -16.66
C TYR A 271 -12.90 23.84 -16.74
N LEU A 272 -14.13 23.76 -16.22
CA LEU A 272 -14.83 22.51 -16.08
C LEU A 272 -15.09 21.78 -17.41
N GLU A 273 -15.43 22.52 -18.47
CA GLU A 273 -15.66 21.95 -19.81
C GLU A 273 -14.37 21.40 -20.42
N GLN A 274 -13.25 22.12 -20.24
CA GLN A 274 -11.92 21.70 -20.67
C GLN A 274 -11.50 20.42 -19.92
N ILE A 275 -11.66 20.41 -18.61
CA ILE A 275 -11.31 19.27 -17.73
C ILE A 275 -12.13 18.03 -18.08
N LEU A 276 -13.39 18.16 -18.42
CA LEU A 276 -14.25 17.02 -18.79
C LEU A 276 -14.14 16.63 -20.27
N GLY A 277 -13.43 17.41 -21.07
CA GLY A 277 -13.13 17.10 -22.48
C GLY A 277 -12.00 16.08 -22.64
N ASP A 278 -11.53 15.93 -23.90
CA ASP A 278 -10.48 14.96 -24.27
C ASP A 278 -9.05 15.53 -24.20
N GLU A 279 -8.87 16.73 -23.62
CA GLU A 279 -7.57 17.36 -23.54
C GLU A 279 -6.64 16.61 -22.57
N GLU A 280 -5.34 16.53 -22.91
CA GLU A 280 -4.32 15.98 -22.03
C GLU A 280 -4.14 16.88 -20.80
N MET A 281 -3.92 16.25 -19.65
CA MET A 281 -3.64 16.92 -18.37
C MET A 281 -2.36 16.39 -17.78
N GLU A 282 -1.68 17.24 -17.01
CA GLU A 282 -0.53 16.77 -16.26
C GLU A 282 -0.97 15.80 -15.16
N SER A 283 -0.18 14.74 -14.97
CA SER A 283 -0.47 13.74 -13.94
C SER A 283 -0.39 14.36 -12.54
N GLY A 284 -1.38 14.07 -11.69
CA GLY A 284 -1.52 14.67 -10.37
C GLY A 284 -2.11 16.08 -10.36
N SER A 285 -2.51 16.63 -11.51
CA SER A 285 -3.09 17.97 -11.59
C SER A 285 -4.48 18.06 -10.95
N VAL A 286 -4.90 19.28 -10.64
CA VAL A 286 -6.27 19.58 -10.16
C VAL A 286 -7.31 19.08 -11.16
N GLY A 287 -7.05 19.27 -12.45
CA GLY A 287 -7.94 18.83 -13.54
C GLY A 287 -8.05 17.31 -13.60
N GLU A 288 -6.94 16.58 -13.50
CA GLU A 288 -6.97 15.12 -13.47
C GLU A 288 -7.76 14.60 -12.26
N ALA A 289 -7.59 15.20 -11.08
CA ALA A 289 -8.35 14.83 -9.88
C ALA A 289 -9.87 15.04 -10.08
N VAL A 290 -10.28 16.16 -10.68
CA VAL A 290 -11.69 16.43 -10.94
C VAL A 290 -12.27 15.53 -12.03
N ARG A 291 -11.51 15.22 -13.08
CA ARG A 291 -11.86 14.24 -14.09
C ARG A 291 -12.07 12.85 -13.46
N TYR A 292 -11.20 12.47 -12.54
CA TYR A 292 -11.35 11.25 -11.76
C TYR A 292 -12.64 11.24 -10.93
N PHE A 293 -12.99 12.34 -10.26
CA PHE A 293 -14.24 12.43 -9.50
C PHE A 293 -15.47 12.25 -10.40
N ALA A 294 -15.45 12.84 -11.59
CA ALA A 294 -16.56 12.73 -12.52
C ALA A 294 -16.71 11.32 -13.09
N TYR A 295 -15.64 10.79 -13.70
CA TYR A 295 -15.73 9.55 -14.49
C TYR A 295 -15.51 8.29 -13.68
N THR A 296 -14.65 8.34 -12.66
CA THR A 296 -14.32 7.16 -11.86
C THR A 296 -15.23 7.02 -10.65
N LEU A 297 -15.46 8.10 -9.90
CA LEU A 297 -16.35 8.07 -8.75
C LEU A 297 -17.83 8.27 -9.16
N GLY A 298 -18.07 8.66 -10.40
CA GLY A 298 -19.42 8.82 -10.96
C GLY A 298 -20.17 10.02 -10.38
N TRP A 299 -19.44 11.09 -9.98
CA TRP A 299 -20.11 12.30 -9.47
C TRP A 299 -20.74 13.11 -10.61
N ASP A 300 -21.97 13.52 -10.39
CA ASP A 300 -22.67 14.38 -11.34
C ASP A 300 -22.27 15.84 -11.14
N LEU A 301 -21.36 16.32 -11.99
CA LEU A 301 -20.85 17.70 -11.95
C LEU A 301 -21.72 18.68 -12.74
N SER A 302 -22.89 18.30 -13.23
CA SER A 302 -23.72 19.14 -14.14
C SER A 302 -24.34 20.35 -13.43
N SER A 303 -24.56 20.25 -12.10
CA SER A 303 -25.09 21.36 -11.28
C SER A 303 -24.64 21.22 -9.82
N PRO A 304 -24.60 22.34 -9.05
CA PRO A 304 -24.18 22.32 -7.64
C PRO A 304 -25.01 21.39 -6.75
N ASP A 305 -26.30 21.29 -6.98
CA ASP A 305 -27.22 20.43 -6.22
C ASP A 305 -26.94 18.95 -6.50
N LYS A 306 -26.71 18.56 -7.75
CA LYS A 306 -26.40 17.19 -8.15
C LYS A 306 -25.01 16.77 -7.65
N LEU A 307 -24.02 17.66 -7.76
CA LEU A 307 -22.69 17.46 -7.19
C LEU A 307 -22.78 17.21 -5.68
N SER A 308 -23.50 18.07 -4.95
CA SER A 308 -23.71 17.95 -3.51
C SER A 308 -24.38 16.63 -3.13
N LEU A 309 -25.34 16.15 -3.92
CA LEU A 309 -25.97 14.85 -3.72
C LEU A 309 -24.99 13.69 -3.98
N SER A 310 -24.20 13.77 -5.07
CA SER A 310 -23.25 12.75 -5.45
C SER A 310 -22.15 12.58 -4.41
N THR A 311 -21.58 13.67 -3.90
CA THR A 311 -20.52 13.66 -2.89
C THR A 311 -21.01 13.07 -1.58
N ARG A 312 -22.20 13.45 -1.10
CA ARG A 312 -22.79 12.89 0.13
C ARG A 312 -23.05 11.40 0.01
N LYS A 313 -23.67 10.94 -1.08
CA LYS A 313 -23.88 9.50 -1.34
C LYS A 313 -22.58 8.72 -1.35
N PHE A 314 -21.54 9.30 -1.93
CA PHE A 314 -20.21 8.69 -1.96
C PHE A 314 -19.63 8.48 -0.56
N PHE A 315 -19.68 9.50 0.29
CA PHE A 315 -19.14 9.39 1.65
C PHE A 315 -20.02 8.56 2.58
N ASP A 316 -21.35 8.67 2.50
CA ASP A 316 -22.27 7.85 3.30
C ASP A 316 -22.04 6.35 3.07
N GLY A 317 -21.74 5.93 1.83
CA GLY A 317 -21.48 4.53 1.50
C GLY A 317 -20.10 4.00 1.93
N ARG A 318 -19.12 4.88 2.22
CA ARG A 318 -17.70 4.50 2.42
C ARG A 318 -17.17 4.78 3.82
N ILE A 319 -17.74 5.71 4.54
CA ILE A 319 -17.26 6.07 5.89
C ILE A 319 -17.99 5.25 6.99
N THR A 320 -18.98 4.46 6.65
CA THR A 320 -19.64 3.50 7.54
C THR A 320 -18.75 2.28 7.75
N GLY A 321 -17.81 2.34 8.68
CA GLY A 321 -16.98 1.17 8.97
C GLY A 321 -16.39 1.27 10.37
#